data_b725542bf2152d4ef819a3b08a22717f
#
_entry.id   b725542bf2152d4ef819a3b08a22717f
#
_cell.length_a   1.000
_cell.length_b   1.000
_cell.length_c   1.000
_cell.angle_alpha   90.00
_cell.angle_beta   90.00
_cell.angle_gamma   90.00
#
_symmetry.space_group_name_H-M   'P 1'
#
loop_
_entity.id
_entity.type
_entity.pdbx_description
1 polymer ?
#
loop_
_entity_poly.entity_id
_entity_poly.type
_entity_poly.pdbx_seq_one_letter_code
_entity_poly.pdbx_strand_id
1 'polypeptide(L)'
;MIHVDFHELENGLPFPKAIRRFLEWCGPEYRFFTWGNQDVMELQRNMKYYNLLKLIPGPVHYYDVQKLFSVKFEDGIARRSLEYAIDYLKLPKNRDFHRALADASYTARILLEIDEACMIRHPSLDVYQNPKSKEKEIYISYTDHDKFVSREFVSKERLMKDRTMVSTVCPICRCPAKRKIRWFSTNNSKVYYSLALCHEHGPVAGKIRIRKTDEGKYFGVKTLKAEDTEAADEIREKHESLRRRKISRSLDKKI
;
A
#
# COMPACT_ATOMS: atom_id res chain seq x y z
N MET A 1 11.52 2.27 22.31
CA MET A 1 11.20 1.29 23.38
C MET A 1 9.92 1.77 24.04
N ILE A 2 8.86 0.97 24.11
CA ILE A 2 7.59 1.36 24.73
C ILE A 2 7.78 1.26 26.25
N HIS A 3 7.79 2.40 26.94
CA HIS A 3 7.84 2.45 28.42
C HIS A 3 6.42 2.33 28.99
N VAL A 4 5.89 1.11 29.05
CA VAL A 4 4.63 0.80 29.75
C VAL A 4 4.99 0.04 31.00
N ASP A 5 4.50 0.50 32.16
CA ASP A 5 4.70 -0.17 33.42
C ASP A 5 3.94 -1.51 33.42
N PHE A 6 4.55 -2.56 33.98
CA PHE A 6 3.94 -3.88 34.03
C PHE A 6 2.57 -3.87 34.75
N HIS A 7 2.42 -3.05 35.79
CA HIS A 7 1.15 -2.83 36.48
C HIS A 7 0.06 -2.19 35.61
N GLU A 8 0.43 -1.33 34.64
CA GLU A 8 -0.54 -0.78 33.67
C GLU A 8 -1.09 -1.90 32.75
N LEU A 9 -0.24 -2.89 32.41
CA LEU A 9 -0.64 -4.02 31.58
C LEU A 9 -1.55 -5.01 32.31
N GLU A 10 -1.29 -5.29 33.58
CA GLU A 10 -2.10 -6.20 34.42
C GLU A 10 -3.54 -5.68 34.58
N ASN A 11 -3.71 -4.37 34.69
CA ASN A 11 -5.02 -3.71 34.80
C ASN A 11 -5.67 -3.42 33.44
N GLY A 12 -5.00 -3.73 32.34
CA GLY A 12 -5.48 -3.51 30.98
C GLY A 12 -6.62 -4.44 30.59
N LEU A 13 -7.47 -3.97 29.66
CA LEU A 13 -8.49 -4.85 29.08
C LEU A 13 -7.83 -5.87 28.14
N PRO A 14 -8.20 -7.15 28.20
CA PRO A 14 -7.81 -8.12 27.19
C PRO A 14 -8.18 -7.64 25.78
N PHE A 15 -7.30 -7.86 24.80
CA PHE A 15 -7.47 -7.36 23.44
C PHE A 15 -8.86 -7.65 22.83
N PRO A 16 -9.46 -8.86 22.98
CA PRO A 16 -10.80 -9.13 22.45
C PRO A 16 -11.90 -8.22 23.00
N LYS A 17 -11.76 -7.78 24.24
CA LYS A 17 -12.70 -6.85 24.87
C LYS A 17 -12.40 -5.41 24.48
N ALA A 18 -11.14 -5.05 24.43
CA ALA A 18 -10.69 -3.71 24.03
C ALA A 18 -11.10 -3.38 22.59
N ILE A 19 -10.88 -4.29 21.64
CA ILE A 19 -11.23 -4.05 20.23
C ILE A 19 -12.74 -3.92 20.00
N ARG A 20 -13.57 -4.69 20.71
CA ARG A 20 -15.03 -4.55 20.60
C ARG A 20 -15.50 -3.19 21.09
N ARG A 21 -15.05 -2.76 22.28
CA ARG A 21 -15.34 -1.43 22.82
C ARG A 21 -14.85 -0.31 21.90
N PHE A 22 -13.66 -0.48 21.34
CA PHE A 22 -13.11 0.47 20.40
C PHE A 22 -14.00 0.62 19.15
N LEU A 23 -14.45 -0.48 18.55
CA LEU A 23 -15.31 -0.44 17.38
C LEU A 23 -16.72 0.09 17.71
N GLU A 24 -17.26 -0.23 18.88
CA GLU A 24 -18.51 0.36 19.39
C GLU A 24 -18.37 1.89 19.54
N TRP A 25 -17.26 2.36 20.10
CA TRP A 25 -16.96 3.78 20.22
C TRP A 25 -16.80 4.47 18.86
N CYS A 26 -16.18 3.82 17.88
CA CYS A 26 -16.04 4.33 16.52
C CYS A 26 -17.41 4.48 15.81
N GLY A 27 -18.38 3.66 16.16
CA GLY A 27 -19.67 3.60 15.46
C GLY A 27 -19.58 2.91 14.08
N PRO A 28 -20.64 2.96 13.27
CA PRO A 28 -20.71 2.25 12.00
C PRO A 28 -19.92 2.93 10.87
N GLU A 29 -19.76 4.24 10.92
CA GLU A 29 -19.09 5.03 9.88
C GLU A 29 -17.83 5.68 10.43
N TYR A 30 -16.71 4.99 10.31
CA TYR A 30 -15.43 5.49 10.77
C TYR A 30 -14.36 5.44 9.68
N ARG A 31 -13.34 6.25 9.84
CA ARG A 31 -12.14 6.25 9.01
C ARG A 31 -10.91 6.21 9.91
N PHE A 32 -9.97 5.35 9.58
CA PHE A 32 -8.69 5.31 10.29
C PHE A 32 -7.74 6.36 9.73
N PHE A 33 -7.07 7.05 10.65
CA PHE A 33 -5.96 7.96 10.38
C PHE A 33 -4.78 7.51 11.23
N THR A 34 -3.66 7.20 10.59
CA THR A 34 -2.49 6.63 11.27
C THR A 34 -1.21 7.34 10.84
N TRP A 35 -0.19 7.32 11.70
CA TRP A 35 1.14 7.78 11.31
C TRP A 35 1.90 6.65 10.63
N GLY A 36 1.72 6.51 9.33
CA GLY A 36 2.24 5.40 8.53
C GLY A 36 1.24 4.25 8.37
N ASN A 37 1.73 3.11 7.91
CA ASN A 37 0.89 1.98 7.50
C ASN A 37 0.91 0.80 8.48
N GLN A 38 1.67 0.89 9.56
CA GLN A 38 1.87 -0.27 10.45
C GLN A 38 0.69 -0.52 11.38
N ASP A 39 0.08 0.54 11.92
CA ASP A 39 -0.98 0.42 12.93
C ASP A 39 -2.18 -0.39 12.43
N VAL A 40 -2.65 -0.10 11.21
CA VAL A 40 -3.77 -0.84 10.60
C VAL A 40 -3.41 -2.30 10.37
N MET A 41 -2.18 -2.58 9.98
CA MET A 41 -1.70 -3.94 9.76
C MET A 41 -1.58 -4.71 11.08
N GLU A 42 -1.00 -4.10 12.12
CA GLU A 42 -0.84 -4.73 13.44
C GLU A 42 -2.20 -4.95 14.12
N LEU A 43 -3.12 -4.00 13.99
CA LEU A 43 -4.48 -4.18 14.46
C LEU A 43 -5.11 -5.43 13.84
N GLN A 44 -5.07 -5.56 12.52
CA GLN A 44 -5.61 -6.74 11.83
C GLN A 44 -4.88 -8.04 12.18
N ARG A 45 -3.56 -7.99 12.41
CA ARG A 45 -2.77 -9.14 12.85
C ARG A 45 -3.25 -9.65 14.22
N ASN A 46 -3.42 -8.74 15.17
CA ASN A 46 -3.94 -9.08 16.51
C ASN A 46 -5.38 -9.59 16.42
N MET A 47 -6.23 -8.94 15.65
CA MET A 47 -7.60 -9.41 15.44
C MET A 47 -7.64 -10.83 14.84
N LYS A 48 -6.73 -11.14 13.91
CA LYS A 48 -6.62 -12.48 13.33
C LYS A 48 -6.22 -13.52 14.37
N TYR A 49 -5.26 -13.19 15.24
CA TYR A 49 -4.82 -14.08 16.32
C TYR A 49 -6.00 -14.48 17.23
N TYR A 50 -6.92 -13.56 17.51
CA TYR A 50 -8.11 -13.80 18.33
C TYR A 50 -9.37 -14.18 17.54
N ASN A 51 -9.27 -14.55 16.25
CA ASN A 51 -10.41 -14.87 15.37
C ASN A 51 -11.47 -13.76 15.26
N LEU A 52 -11.06 -12.49 15.37
CA LEU A 52 -11.94 -11.31 15.34
C LEU A 52 -11.83 -10.51 14.02
N LEU A 53 -11.05 -10.99 13.05
CA LEU A 53 -10.77 -10.25 11.82
C LEU A 53 -12.02 -9.88 11.03
N LYS A 54 -13.09 -10.66 11.14
CA LYS A 54 -14.39 -10.40 10.51
C LYS A 54 -15.09 -9.13 10.99
N LEU A 55 -14.68 -8.57 12.14
CA LEU A 55 -15.27 -7.33 12.68
C LEU A 55 -14.85 -6.09 11.86
N ILE A 56 -13.74 -6.15 11.16
CA ILE A 56 -13.30 -5.12 10.22
C ILE A 56 -13.20 -5.77 8.83
N PRO A 57 -14.18 -5.53 7.94
CA PRO A 57 -14.10 -6.06 6.59
C PRO A 57 -12.96 -5.38 5.83
N GLY A 58 -12.15 -6.19 5.15
CA GLY A 58 -11.03 -5.67 4.35
C GLY A 58 -11.26 -5.89 2.85
N PRO A 59 -10.39 -5.30 2.04
CA PRO A 59 -9.26 -4.40 2.36
C PRO A 59 -9.68 -3.10 3.05
N VAL A 60 -8.85 -2.63 4.01
CA VAL A 60 -9.19 -1.47 4.84
C VAL A 60 -8.74 -0.19 4.16
N HIS A 61 -9.68 0.72 3.90
CA HIS A 61 -9.38 2.09 3.49
C HIS A 61 -9.01 2.91 4.73
N TYR A 62 -7.93 3.67 4.63
CA TYR A 62 -7.45 4.54 5.71
C TYR A 62 -6.70 5.74 5.14
N TYR A 63 -6.29 6.65 5.99
CA TYR A 63 -5.43 7.77 5.64
C TYR A 63 -4.09 7.65 6.38
N ASP A 64 -3.03 7.53 5.61
CA ASP A 64 -1.65 7.59 6.11
C ASP A 64 -1.25 9.06 6.26
N VAL A 65 -1.35 9.60 7.48
CA VAL A 65 -1.07 11.00 7.78
C VAL A 65 0.40 11.35 7.54
N GLN A 66 1.31 10.41 7.76
CA GLN A 66 2.73 10.58 7.42
C GLN A 66 2.94 10.82 5.91
N LYS A 67 2.20 10.06 5.07
CA LYS A 67 2.19 10.27 3.62
C LYS A 67 1.57 11.62 3.27
N LEU A 68 0.43 11.95 3.87
CA LEU A 68 -0.26 13.22 3.62
C LEU A 68 0.60 14.42 4.03
N PHE A 69 1.30 14.34 5.17
CA PHE A 69 2.27 15.35 5.60
C PHE A 69 3.34 15.58 4.54
N SER A 70 3.97 14.49 4.05
CA SER A 70 4.99 14.61 3.00
C SER A 70 4.45 15.24 1.72
N VAL A 71 3.24 14.84 1.28
CA VAL A 71 2.60 15.38 0.07
C VAL A 71 2.27 16.87 0.22
N LYS A 72 1.82 17.29 1.41
CA LYS A 72 1.38 18.67 1.65
C LYS A 72 2.53 19.63 1.90
N PHE A 73 3.55 19.20 2.66
CA PHE A 73 4.57 20.09 3.21
C PHE A 73 5.99 19.83 2.69
N GLU A 74 6.20 18.70 1.99
CA GLU A 74 7.52 18.30 1.47
C GLU A 74 7.44 17.84 0.00
N ASP A 75 8.16 16.78 -0.34
CA ASP A 75 8.33 16.23 -1.70
C ASP A 75 7.34 15.11 -2.07
N GLY A 76 6.48 14.68 -1.15
CA GLY A 76 5.56 13.56 -1.32
C GLY A 76 6.22 12.16 -1.20
N ILE A 77 7.53 12.11 -1.05
CA ILE A 77 8.32 10.86 -1.04
C ILE A 77 8.85 10.55 0.37
N ALA A 78 9.41 11.54 1.05
CA ALA A 78 10.01 11.39 2.37
C ALA A 78 9.00 10.86 3.41
N ARG A 79 9.46 10.01 4.31
CA ARG A 79 8.68 9.50 5.44
C ARG A 79 9.36 9.91 6.73
N ARG A 80 8.85 10.98 7.32
CA ARG A 80 9.41 11.61 8.51
C ARG A 80 8.87 10.98 9.79
N SER A 81 9.59 11.15 10.90
CA SER A 81 9.08 10.79 12.22
C SER A 81 7.91 11.71 12.63
N LEU A 82 7.08 11.24 13.55
CA LEU A 82 5.99 12.04 14.11
C LEU A 82 6.54 13.30 14.79
N GLU A 83 7.64 13.15 15.54
CA GLU A 83 8.30 14.25 16.23
C GLU A 83 8.81 15.32 15.26
N TYR A 84 9.44 14.91 14.14
CA TYR A 84 9.85 15.85 13.10
C TYR A 84 8.69 16.68 12.57
N ALA A 85 7.55 16.05 12.30
CA ALA A 85 6.38 16.76 11.76
C ALA A 85 5.79 17.75 12.76
N ILE A 86 5.78 17.41 14.05
CA ILE A 86 5.38 18.32 15.14
C ILE A 86 6.30 19.54 15.21
N ASP A 87 7.62 19.33 15.10
CA ASP A 87 8.60 20.41 15.09
C ASP A 87 8.48 21.29 13.84
N TYR A 88 8.33 20.67 12.68
CA TYR A 88 8.15 21.38 11.41
C TYR A 88 6.95 22.32 11.44
N LEU A 89 5.82 21.84 11.98
CA LEU A 89 4.58 22.61 12.09
C LEU A 89 4.55 23.52 13.36
N LYS A 90 5.61 23.49 14.18
CA LYS A 90 5.71 24.25 15.43
C LYS A 90 4.54 23.99 16.39
N LEU A 91 4.06 22.75 16.41
CA LEU A 91 2.97 22.34 17.30
C LEU A 91 3.49 22.11 18.72
N PRO A 92 2.72 22.44 19.77
CA PRO A 92 3.18 22.30 21.14
C PRO A 92 3.37 20.83 21.55
N LYS A 93 4.54 20.53 22.13
CA LYS A 93 4.90 19.22 22.70
C LYS A 93 4.48 19.17 24.17
N ASN A 94 3.26 18.74 24.43
CA ASN A 94 2.67 18.70 25.77
C ASN A 94 2.43 17.28 26.29
N ARG A 95 2.93 16.26 25.61
CA ARG A 95 2.84 14.84 25.96
C ARG A 95 4.12 14.11 25.58
N ASP A 96 4.43 13.05 26.28
CA ASP A 96 5.59 12.20 25.96
C ASP A 96 5.31 11.39 24.69
N PHE A 97 6.28 11.37 23.77
CA PHE A 97 6.23 10.50 22.59
C PHE A 97 6.35 9.02 22.99
N HIS A 98 6.01 8.13 22.06
CA HIS A 98 6.00 6.68 22.23
C HIS A 98 4.96 6.16 23.22
N ARG A 99 3.93 6.94 23.48
CA ARG A 99 2.69 6.56 24.16
C ARG A 99 1.55 6.61 23.15
N ALA A 100 0.85 5.49 22.94
CA ALA A 100 -0.16 5.34 21.87
C ALA A 100 -1.20 6.48 21.84
N LEU A 101 -1.71 6.90 22.99
CA LEU A 101 -2.67 8.01 23.08
C LEU A 101 -2.02 9.36 22.75
N ALA A 102 -0.77 9.57 23.14
CA ALA A 102 -0.04 10.80 22.83
C ALA A 102 0.26 10.88 21.33
N ASP A 103 0.75 9.78 20.74
CA ASP A 103 1.07 9.68 19.32
C ASP A 103 -0.20 9.84 18.46
N ALA A 104 -1.32 9.26 18.86
CA ALA A 104 -2.62 9.47 18.22
C ALA A 104 -3.07 10.95 18.31
N SER A 105 -2.88 11.59 19.47
CA SER A 105 -3.21 13.01 19.67
C SER A 105 -2.34 13.92 18.80
N TYR A 106 -1.04 13.65 18.67
CA TYR A 106 -0.15 14.39 17.77
C TYR A 106 -0.50 14.16 16.31
N THR A 107 -0.80 12.91 15.92
CA THR A 107 -1.26 12.61 14.56
C THR A 107 -2.53 13.37 14.21
N ALA A 108 -3.49 13.45 15.14
CA ALA A 108 -4.72 14.22 14.94
C ALA A 108 -4.45 15.73 14.77
N ARG A 109 -3.51 16.30 15.52
CA ARG A 109 -3.13 17.72 15.37
C ARG A 109 -2.50 17.99 14.01
N ILE A 110 -1.60 17.13 13.53
CA ILE A 110 -1.02 17.25 12.19
C ILE A 110 -2.11 17.15 11.13
N LEU A 111 -3.08 16.25 11.32
CA LEU A 111 -4.20 16.09 10.39
C LEU A 111 -5.02 17.38 10.25
N LEU A 112 -5.19 18.16 11.30
CA LEU A 112 -5.92 19.44 11.26
C LEU A 112 -5.20 20.50 10.39
N GLU A 113 -3.90 20.37 10.18
CA GLU A 113 -3.11 21.26 9.30
C GLU A 113 -3.18 20.82 7.80
N ILE A 114 -3.83 19.70 7.51
CA ILE A 114 -3.95 19.14 6.16
C ILE A 114 -5.36 19.39 5.62
N ASP A 115 -5.46 20.02 4.46
CA ASP A 115 -6.74 20.31 3.84
C ASP A 115 -7.46 19.06 3.32
N GLU A 116 -8.78 19.13 3.31
CA GLU A 116 -9.63 18.01 2.88
C GLU A 116 -9.37 17.59 1.42
N ALA A 117 -9.04 18.53 0.54
CA ALA A 117 -8.75 18.24 -0.85
C ALA A 117 -7.47 17.40 -1.01
N CYS A 118 -6.47 17.60 -0.16
CA CYS A 118 -5.29 16.75 -0.10
C CYS A 118 -5.66 15.33 0.37
N MET A 119 -6.48 15.20 1.41
CA MET A 119 -6.91 13.90 1.93
C MET A 119 -7.68 13.10 0.87
N ILE A 120 -8.69 13.70 0.23
CA ILE A 120 -9.53 13.04 -0.78
C ILE A 120 -8.69 12.50 -1.94
N ARG A 121 -7.66 13.22 -2.36
CA ARG A 121 -6.80 12.82 -3.48
C ARG A 121 -5.79 11.73 -3.13
N HIS A 122 -5.50 11.49 -1.85
CA HIS A 122 -4.42 10.60 -1.42
C HIS A 122 -4.85 9.51 -0.43
N PRO A 123 -5.98 8.81 -0.65
CA PRO A 123 -6.38 7.72 0.23
C PRO A 123 -5.33 6.62 0.25
N SER A 124 -5.32 5.83 1.30
CA SER A 124 -4.46 4.66 1.44
C SER A 124 -5.31 3.39 1.55
N LEU A 125 -4.73 2.27 1.18
CA LEU A 125 -5.39 0.97 1.21
C LEU A 125 -4.46 -0.04 1.87
N ASP A 126 -4.88 -0.58 2.99
CA ASP A 126 -4.25 -1.76 3.55
C ASP A 126 -4.85 -3.02 2.93
N VAL A 127 -3.96 -3.91 2.47
CA VAL A 127 -4.33 -5.15 1.80
C VAL A 127 -3.92 -6.39 2.63
N TYR A 128 -3.96 -6.29 3.95
CA TYR A 128 -3.79 -7.43 4.84
C TYR A 128 -4.88 -8.48 4.56
N GLN A 129 -6.12 -8.03 4.43
CA GLN A 129 -7.20 -8.80 3.87
C GLN A 129 -7.35 -8.47 2.38
N ASN A 130 -7.51 -9.48 1.54
CA ASN A 130 -7.67 -9.32 0.10
C ASN A 130 -9.12 -9.59 -0.36
N PRO A 131 -9.53 -9.07 -1.52
CA PRO A 131 -10.81 -9.41 -2.13
C PRO A 131 -10.96 -10.91 -2.33
N LYS A 132 -12.13 -11.47 -2.05
CA LYS A 132 -12.41 -12.91 -2.21
C LYS A 132 -13.11 -13.24 -3.52
N SER A 133 -13.78 -12.28 -4.14
CA SER A 133 -14.53 -12.47 -5.40
C SER A 133 -14.24 -11.33 -6.37
N LYS A 134 -14.66 -11.49 -7.63
CA LYS A 134 -14.43 -10.52 -8.70
C LYS A 134 -15.15 -9.19 -8.43
N GLU A 135 -16.33 -9.26 -7.85
CA GLU A 135 -17.18 -8.09 -7.54
C GLU A 135 -16.57 -7.24 -6.41
N LYS A 136 -15.70 -7.85 -5.60
CA LYS A 136 -14.98 -7.19 -4.51
C LYS A 136 -13.58 -6.72 -4.88
N GLU A 137 -13.17 -6.91 -6.14
CA GLU A 137 -11.89 -6.36 -6.63
C GLU A 137 -11.91 -4.84 -6.51
N ILE A 138 -10.79 -4.26 -6.10
CA ILE A 138 -10.70 -2.83 -5.77
C ILE A 138 -9.90 -2.12 -6.85
N TYR A 139 -10.46 -1.03 -7.33
CA TYR A 139 -9.81 -0.12 -8.24
C TYR A 139 -9.82 1.29 -7.64
N ILE A 140 -8.64 1.87 -7.46
CA ILE A 140 -8.47 3.24 -6.96
C ILE A 140 -7.67 4.03 -7.99
N SER A 141 -8.23 5.15 -8.38
CA SER A 141 -7.57 6.13 -9.25
C SER A 141 -7.01 7.27 -8.42
N TYR A 142 -5.73 7.54 -8.63
CA TYR A 142 -5.04 8.71 -8.11
C TYR A 142 -4.75 9.68 -9.27
N THR A 143 -4.16 10.81 -8.97
CA THR A 143 -3.84 11.83 -9.99
C THR A 143 -2.81 11.33 -11.02
N ASP A 144 -1.80 10.60 -10.57
CA ASP A 144 -0.65 10.16 -11.37
C ASP A 144 -0.57 8.64 -11.56
N HIS A 145 -1.37 7.87 -10.83
CA HIS A 145 -1.35 6.41 -10.89
C HIS A 145 -2.68 5.77 -10.55
N ASP A 146 -2.82 4.52 -10.96
CA ASP A 146 -3.94 3.66 -10.59
C ASP A 146 -3.45 2.50 -9.73
N LYS A 147 -4.28 2.08 -8.79
CA LYS A 147 -4.06 0.88 -7.99
C LYS A 147 -5.23 -0.08 -8.18
N PHE A 148 -4.92 -1.34 -8.45
CA PHE A 148 -5.89 -2.43 -8.54
C PHE A 148 -5.50 -3.58 -7.61
N VAL A 149 -6.45 -4.07 -6.82
CA VAL A 149 -6.28 -5.23 -5.95
C VAL A 149 -7.23 -6.33 -6.43
N SER A 150 -6.65 -7.43 -6.85
CA SER A 150 -7.40 -8.54 -7.41
C SER A 150 -8.00 -9.46 -6.33
N ARG A 151 -8.99 -10.25 -6.74
CA ARG A 151 -9.41 -11.44 -6.04
C ARG A 151 -8.30 -12.49 -5.92
N GLU A 152 -8.61 -13.60 -5.28
CA GLU A 152 -7.73 -14.74 -5.15
C GLU A 152 -7.69 -15.60 -6.43
N PHE A 153 -6.50 -16.17 -6.68
CA PHE A 153 -6.23 -17.15 -7.74
C PHE A 153 -5.54 -18.38 -7.15
N VAL A 154 -5.80 -19.53 -7.74
CA VAL A 154 -5.18 -20.80 -7.28
C VAL A 154 -3.68 -20.85 -7.57
N SER A 155 -3.19 -20.08 -8.54
CA SER A 155 -1.76 -20.04 -8.87
C SER A 155 -1.35 -18.66 -9.41
N LYS A 156 -0.03 -18.37 -9.37
CA LYS A 156 0.56 -17.16 -9.95
C LYS A 156 0.35 -17.11 -11.47
N GLU A 157 0.39 -18.24 -12.14
CA GLU A 157 0.20 -18.36 -13.58
C GLU A 157 -1.24 -17.96 -13.96
N ARG A 158 -2.24 -18.40 -13.18
CA ARG A 158 -3.64 -17.99 -13.38
C ARG A 158 -3.83 -16.51 -13.17
N LEU A 159 -3.19 -15.94 -12.11
CA LEU A 159 -3.20 -14.51 -11.85
C LEU A 159 -2.59 -13.72 -13.03
N MET A 160 -1.43 -14.15 -13.53
CA MET A 160 -0.74 -13.46 -14.65
C MET A 160 -1.38 -13.73 -16.03
N LYS A 161 -2.41 -14.56 -16.11
CA LYS A 161 -3.27 -14.75 -17.29
C LYS A 161 -4.57 -13.95 -17.21
N ASP A 162 -4.91 -13.40 -16.05
CA ASP A 162 -6.10 -12.57 -15.89
C ASP A 162 -5.96 -11.27 -16.68
N ARG A 163 -6.95 -10.96 -17.52
CA ARG A 163 -6.91 -9.79 -18.42
C ARG A 163 -6.85 -8.46 -17.64
N THR A 164 -7.58 -8.35 -16.54
CA THR A 164 -7.58 -7.14 -15.70
C THR A 164 -6.21 -6.92 -15.08
N MET A 165 -5.57 -8.02 -14.60
CA MET A 165 -4.23 -7.93 -14.02
C MET A 165 -3.18 -7.48 -15.03
N VAL A 166 -3.18 -8.02 -16.24
CA VAL A 166 -2.09 -7.76 -17.22
C VAL A 166 -2.37 -6.62 -18.18
N SER A 167 -3.59 -6.07 -18.19
CA SER A 167 -3.91 -4.88 -18.99
C SER A 167 -3.12 -3.67 -18.53
N THR A 168 -2.76 -2.81 -19.48
CA THR A 168 -2.10 -1.53 -19.26
C THR A 168 -2.96 -0.43 -19.87
N VAL A 169 -3.46 0.46 -19.01
CA VAL A 169 -4.19 1.67 -19.40
C VAL A 169 -3.45 2.88 -18.85
N CYS A 170 -3.56 3.99 -19.51
CA CYS A 170 -2.99 5.24 -19.00
C CYS A 170 -3.78 5.69 -17.76
N PRO A 171 -3.14 5.98 -16.62
CA PRO A 171 -3.85 6.43 -15.42
C PRO A 171 -4.47 7.82 -15.59
N ILE A 172 -4.00 8.62 -16.56
CA ILE A 172 -4.48 9.99 -16.81
C ILE A 172 -5.70 9.98 -17.73
N CYS A 173 -5.56 9.51 -18.99
CA CYS A 173 -6.64 9.55 -19.99
C CYS A 173 -7.48 8.28 -20.06
N ARG A 174 -7.15 7.23 -19.33
CA ARG A 174 -7.84 5.92 -19.31
C ARG A 174 -7.79 5.15 -20.63
N CYS A 175 -7.09 5.67 -21.64
CA CYS A 175 -6.92 4.98 -22.91
C CYS A 175 -5.97 3.78 -22.79
N PRO A 176 -6.16 2.72 -23.60
CA PRO A 176 -5.21 1.61 -23.65
C PRO A 176 -3.81 2.10 -24.03
N ALA A 177 -2.81 1.74 -23.24
CA ALA A 177 -1.42 2.08 -23.53
C ALA A 177 -0.74 0.94 -24.32
N LYS A 178 0.00 1.31 -25.39
CA LYS A 178 0.71 0.37 -26.26
C LYS A 178 1.88 -0.27 -25.52
N ARG A 179 1.81 -1.57 -25.29
CA ARG A 179 2.84 -2.32 -24.56
C ARG A 179 4.17 -2.29 -25.31
N LYS A 180 5.24 -1.83 -24.64
CA LYS A 180 6.64 -1.81 -25.11
C LYS A 180 7.44 -2.96 -24.50
N ILE A 181 7.28 -3.20 -23.20
CA ILE A 181 7.89 -4.32 -22.47
C ILE A 181 6.78 -5.13 -21.80
N ARG A 182 6.73 -6.43 -22.09
CA ARG A 182 5.79 -7.35 -21.44
C ARG A 182 6.10 -7.50 -19.96
N TRP A 183 5.13 -7.93 -19.18
CA TRP A 183 5.31 -8.25 -17.78
C TRP A 183 6.46 -9.24 -17.57
N PHE A 184 7.47 -8.84 -16.79
CA PHE A 184 8.64 -9.65 -16.45
C PHE A 184 8.94 -9.53 -14.96
N SER A 185 9.59 -10.54 -14.40
CA SER A 185 10.01 -10.56 -13.00
C SER A 185 11.52 -10.71 -12.91
N THR A 186 12.14 -9.92 -12.04
CA THR A 186 13.59 -9.97 -11.78
C THR A 186 13.98 -11.02 -10.73
N ASN A 187 13.12 -11.27 -9.74
CA ASN A 187 13.37 -12.18 -8.62
C ASN A 187 12.10 -12.94 -8.22
N ASN A 188 12.23 -14.26 -8.07
CA ASN A 188 11.26 -15.19 -7.45
C ASN A 188 9.79 -15.00 -7.80
N SER A 189 9.46 -14.36 -8.92
CA SER A 189 8.08 -14.15 -9.38
C SER A 189 7.14 -13.55 -8.32
N LYS A 190 7.66 -12.67 -7.45
CA LYS A 190 6.86 -11.92 -6.46
C LYS A 190 6.50 -10.53 -6.96
N VAL A 191 7.39 -9.93 -7.77
CA VAL A 191 7.19 -8.59 -8.33
C VAL A 191 7.40 -8.66 -9.83
N TYR A 192 6.45 -8.14 -10.58
CA TYR A 192 6.50 -8.02 -12.03
C TYR A 192 6.50 -6.54 -12.42
N TYR A 193 7.20 -6.23 -13.49
CA TYR A 193 7.29 -4.91 -14.10
C TYR A 193 6.86 -4.99 -15.57
N SER A 194 6.32 -3.92 -16.09
CA SER A 194 6.04 -3.73 -17.51
C SER A 194 6.21 -2.28 -17.89
N LEU A 195 6.39 -2.02 -19.18
CA LEU A 195 6.41 -0.67 -19.73
C LEU A 195 5.44 -0.61 -20.92
N ALA A 196 4.58 0.38 -20.91
CA ALA A 196 3.70 0.72 -22.01
C ALA A 196 3.88 2.20 -22.41
N LEU A 197 3.34 2.61 -23.52
CA LEU A 197 3.37 3.98 -24.00
C LEU A 197 1.93 4.45 -24.26
N CYS A 198 1.51 5.47 -23.58
CA CYS A 198 0.33 6.24 -23.91
C CYS A 198 0.67 7.20 -25.06
N HIS A 199 -0.23 7.35 -26.01
CA HIS A 199 -0.06 8.27 -27.13
C HIS A 199 0.04 9.74 -26.67
N GLU A 200 -0.76 10.12 -25.66
CA GLU A 200 -0.85 11.50 -25.18
C GLU A 200 0.09 11.80 -24.00
N HIS A 201 0.22 10.82 -23.08
CA HIS A 201 0.87 11.04 -21.78
C HIS A 201 2.21 10.34 -21.62
N GLY A 202 2.76 9.75 -22.70
CA GLY A 202 4.08 9.13 -22.67
C GLY A 202 4.15 7.79 -21.92
N PRO A 203 5.27 7.51 -21.23
CA PRO A 203 5.51 6.23 -20.60
C PRO A 203 4.51 5.90 -19.48
N VAL A 204 4.08 4.64 -19.43
CA VAL A 204 3.26 4.09 -18.34
C VAL A 204 3.98 2.88 -17.76
N ALA A 205 4.48 3.03 -16.55
CA ALA A 205 5.11 1.96 -15.79
C ALA A 205 4.06 1.09 -15.12
N GLY A 206 4.21 -0.23 -15.28
CA GLY A 206 3.38 -1.20 -14.59
C GLY A 206 4.17 -1.97 -13.54
N LYS A 207 3.60 -2.13 -12.36
CA LYS A 207 4.14 -2.95 -11.28
C LYS A 207 3.05 -3.84 -10.70
N ILE A 208 3.27 -5.16 -10.68
CA ILE A 208 2.39 -6.12 -9.99
C ILE A 208 3.18 -6.75 -8.85
N ARG A 209 2.66 -6.65 -7.64
CA ARG A 209 3.15 -7.41 -6.48
C ARG A 209 2.20 -8.56 -6.23
N ILE A 210 2.72 -9.79 -6.29
CA ILE A 210 1.97 -10.99 -5.96
C ILE A 210 2.18 -11.33 -4.49
N ARG A 211 1.07 -11.51 -3.79
CA ARG A 211 1.03 -11.92 -2.39
C ARG A 211 0.39 -13.30 -2.29
N LYS A 212 0.81 -14.07 -1.30
CA LYS A 212 0.22 -15.38 -0.98
C LYS A 212 -0.67 -15.23 0.24
N THR A 213 -1.86 -15.82 0.18
CA THR A 213 -2.78 -15.90 1.33
C THR A 213 -2.38 -17.04 2.24
N ASP A 214 -2.91 -17.07 3.45
CA ASP A 214 -2.69 -18.18 4.40
C ASP A 214 -3.25 -19.50 3.87
N GLU A 215 -4.30 -19.44 3.06
CA GLU A 215 -4.91 -20.59 2.40
C GLU A 215 -4.11 -21.10 1.17
N GLY A 216 -2.93 -20.50 0.94
CA GLY A 216 -2.05 -20.91 -0.16
C GLY A 216 -2.40 -20.34 -1.52
N LYS A 217 -3.45 -19.54 -1.67
CA LYS A 217 -3.85 -18.84 -2.89
C LYS A 217 -3.02 -17.57 -3.10
N TYR A 218 -3.20 -16.93 -4.24
CA TYR A 218 -2.44 -15.75 -4.64
C TYR A 218 -3.36 -14.60 -5.03
N PHE A 219 -3.00 -13.38 -4.68
CA PHE A 219 -3.63 -12.17 -5.20
C PHE A 219 -2.59 -11.15 -5.63
N GLY A 220 -2.98 -10.22 -6.47
CA GLY A 220 -2.09 -9.22 -7.04
C GLY A 220 -2.50 -7.81 -6.64
N VAL A 221 -1.49 -7.00 -6.33
CA VAL A 221 -1.62 -5.55 -6.22
C VAL A 221 -0.92 -4.96 -7.43
N LYS A 222 -1.69 -4.45 -8.39
CA LYS A 222 -1.18 -3.78 -9.59
C LYS A 222 -1.18 -2.28 -9.36
N THR A 223 -0.10 -1.63 -9.77
CA THR A 223 0.01 -0.17 -9.90
C THR A 223 0.38 0.14 -11.33
N LEU A 224 -0.34 1.07 -11.96
CA LEU A 224 0.02 1.69 -13.23
C LEU A 224 0.29 3.16 -12.95
N LYS A 225 1.45 3.66 -13.33
CA LYS A 225 1.86 5.04 -13.07
C LYS A 225 2.32 5.71 -14.36
N ALA A 226 1.88 6.93 -14.58
CA ALA A 226 2.48 7.78 -15.61
C ALA A 226 3.86 8.22 -15.12
N GLU A 227 4.88 8.00 -15.93
CA GLU A 227 6.28 8.23 -15.56
C GLU A 227 6.96 9.07 -16.64
N ASP A 228 8.07 9.68 -16.26
CA ASP A 228 8.96 10.34 -17.19
C ASP A 228 9.86 9.34 -17.96
N THR A 229 10.74 9.87 -18.79
CA THR A 229 11.65 9.07 -19.61
C THR A 229 12.70 8.38 -18.75
N GLU A 230 13.18 9.01 -17.69
CA GLU A 230 14.22 8.48 -16.80
C GLU A 230 13.71 7.24 -16.04
N ALA A 231 12.54 7.34 -15.41
CA ALA A 231 11.91 6.18 -14.74
C ALA A 231 11.56 5.05 -15.73
N ALA A 232 11.22 5.38 -16.97
CA ALA A 232 11.02 4.38 -18.01
C ALA A 232 12.33 3.67 -18.39
N ASP A 233 13.44 4.38 -18.43
CA ASP A 233 14.77 3.82 -18.72
C ASP A 233 15.24 2.87 -17.62
N GLU A 234 14.97 3.14 -16.37
CA GLU A 234 15.23 2.18 -15.30
C GLU A 234 14.53 0.83 -15.53
N ILE A 235 13.29 0.83 -16.03
CA ILE A 235 12.57 -0.41 -16.35
C ILE A 235 13.21 -1.12 -17.53
N ARG A 236 13.68 -0.39 -18.54
CA ARG A 236 14.41 -0.94 -19.71
C ARG A 236 15.69 -1.62 -19.27
N GLU A 237 16.49 -0.95 -18.43
CA GLU A 237 17.75 -1.48 -17.88
C GLU A 237 17.53 -2.76 -17.06
N LYS A 238 16.53 -2.76 -16.16
CA LYS A 238 16.13 -3.96 -15.40
C LYS A 238 15.76 -5.13 -16.32
N HIS A 239 15.05 -4.86 -17.42
CA HIS A 239 14.66 -5.86 -18.40
C HIS A 239 15.86 -6.41 -19.18
N GLU A 240 16.75 -5.53 -19.64
CA GLU A 240 17.96 -5.90 -20.38
C GLU A 240 18.94 -6.70 -19.52
N SER A 241 19.16 -6.27 -18.28
CA SER A 241 19.99 -7.00 -17.31
C SER A 241 19.49 -8.43 -17.12
N LEU A 242 18.16 -8.63 -17.04
CA LEU A 242 17.55 -9.94 -16.95
C LEU A 242 17.79 -10.79 -18.22
N ARG A 243 17.71 -10.17 -19.40
CA ARG A 243 17.98 -10.85 -20.68
C ARG A 243 19.44 -11.31 -20.75
N ARG A 244 20.39 -10.46 -20.40
CA ARG A 244 21.84 -10.78 -20.36
C ARG A 244 22.12 -11.98 -19.44
N ARG A 245 21.56 -11.95 -18.23
CA ARG A 245 21.70 -13.08 -17.25
C ARG A 245 21.12 -14.40 -17.77
N LYS A 246 19.99 -14.36 -18.51
CA LYS A 246 19.40 -15.57 -19.10
C LYS A 246 20.26 -16.13 -20.22
N ILE A 247 20.86 -15.28 -21.06
CA ILE A 247 21.77 -15.68 -22.14
C ILE A 247 23.02 -16.32 -21.56
N SER A 248 23.70 -15.69 -20.59
CA SER A 248 24.87 -16.25 -19.91
C SER A 248 24.56 -17.64 -19.35
N ARG A 249 23.51 -17.78 -18.54
CA ARG A 249 23.12 -19.11 -17.99
C ARG A 249 22.77 -20.17 -19.03
N SER A 250 22.36 -19.77 -20.21
CA SER A 250 22.06 -20.70 -21.29
C SER A 250 23.33 -21.15 -22.03
N LEU A 251 24.36 -20.32 -22.05
CA LEU A 251 25.69 -20.67 -22.59
C LEU A 251 26.43 -21.59 -21.63
N ASP A 252 26.40 -21.30 -20.32
CA ASP A 252 27.03 -22.12 -19.27
C ASP A 252 26.44 -23.55 -19.17
N LYS A 253 25.21 -23.76 -19.63
CA LYS A 253 24.56 -25.09 -19.66
C LYS A 253 24.85 -25.92 -20.93
N LYS A 254 25.51 -25.34 -21.91
CA LYS A 254 25.89 -25.98 -23.17
C LYS A 254 27.35 -26.42 -23.23
N ILE A 255 28.10 -26.08 -22.19
CA ILE A 255 29.44 -26.55 -21.90
C ILE A 255 29.36 -27.68 -20.85
#